data_e5c7621d7537a750ec8c82732c6f1922
#
_entry.id   e5c7621d7537a750ec8c82732c6f1922
#
_cell.length_a   1.000
_cell.length_b   1.000
_cell.length_c   1.000
_cell.angle_alpha   90.00
_cell.angle_beta   90.00
_cell.angle_gamma   90.00
#
_symmetry.space_group_name_H-M   'P 1'
#
loop_
_entity.id
_entity.type
_entity.pdbx_description
1 polymer ?
#
loop_
_entity_poly.entity_id
_entity_poly.type
_entity_poly.pdbx_seq_one_letter_code
_entity_poly.pdbx_strand_id
1 'polypeptide(L)'
;MGLPVFIKMGLFMAAVFISNIVQALTGFAGVMLSIPPTILLYGPDMAKAVINVICWLVCAYLMVKNREYINKKELGRIILFMLIGMAAGIYLYNIVDARILVPVYGLLIVGVALKNLLLKPSVASLPVWVAIPVLLGAGIIHGMFASGGALLVVYLASAFRDKNSFRANVASVWTVLNLVLMFTDYEKGLYNTEFFELLGIGVIPLVIAVYLGNKIHSMINQQMFNRLTYGLLLAAGSMILV
;
A
#
# COMPACT_ATOMS: atom_id res chain seq x y z
N MET A 1 -6.71 29.46 11.98
CA MET A 1 -6.79 29.90 10.57
C MET A 1 -6.47 28.71 9.68
N GLY A 2 -7.44 28.23 8.86
CA GLY A 2 -7.16 27.13 7.94
C GLY A 2 -6.26 27.55 6.79
N LEU A 3 -5.47 26.63 6.27
CA LEU A 3 -4.65 26.87 5.07
C LEU A 3 -5.53 27.34 3.90
N PRO A 4 -5.10 28.33 3.10
CA PRO A 4 -5.78 28.70 1.86
C PRO A 4 -6.01 27.49 0.94
N VAL A 5 -7.15 27.46 0.24
CA VAL A 5 -7.57 26.30 -0.57
C VAL A 5 -6.52 25.93 -1.60
N PHE A 6 -5.91 26.89 -2.29
CA PHE A 6 -4.88 26.61 -3.31
C PHE A 6 -3.60 25.99 -2.72
N ILE A 7 -3.26 26.33 -1.46
CA ILE A 7 -2.10 25.72 -0.76
C ILE A 7 -2.43 24.28 -0.40
N LYS A 8 -3.65 24.00 0.13
CA LYS A 8 -4.10 22.63 0.42
C LYS A 8 -4.04 21.75 -0.84
N MET A 9 -4.55 22.29 -1.96
CA MET A 9 -4.53 21.58 -3.25
C MET A 9 -3.10 21.31 -3.73
N GLY A 10 -2.21 22.30 -3.65
CA GLY A 10 -0.80 22.14 -4.02
C GLY A 10 -0.07 21.09 -3.18
N LEU A 11 -0.29 21.09 -1.86
CA LEU A 11 0.28 20.09 -0.95
C LEU A 11 -0.28 18.68 -1.22
N PHE A 12 -1.57 18.57 -1.50
CA PHE A 12 -2.19 17.31 -1.88
C PHE A 12 -1.61 16.76 -3.19
N MET A 13 -1.51 17.61 -4.23
CA MET A 13 -0.89 17.22 -5.51
C MET A 13 0.56 16.76 -5.34
N ALA A 14 1.34 17.45 -4.50
CA ALA A 14 2.72 17.06 -4.19
C ALA A 14 2.78 15.71 -3.46
N ALA A 15 1.89 15.49 -2.48
CA ALA A 15 1.79 14.23 -1.76
C ALA A 15 1.42 13.08 -2.71
N VAL A 16 0.41 13.27 -3.58
CA VAL A 16 0.01 12.29 -4.59
C VAL A 16 1.15 12.03 -5.58
N PHE A 17 1.84 13.05 -6.05
CA PHE A 17 2.93 12.92 -7.00
C PHE A 17 4.09 12.09 -6.42
N ILE A 18 4.62 12.48 -5.26
CA ILE A 18 5.78 11.82 -4.64
C ILE A 18 5.44 10.37 -4.27
N SER A 19 4.29 10.17 -3.63
CA SER A 19 3.87 8.84 -3.17
C SER A 19 3.61 7.88 -4.33
N ASN A 20 3.06 8.36 -5.45
CA ASN A 20 2.75 7.52 -6.59
C ASN A 20 3.96 7.24 -7.50
N ILE A 21 5.03 8.04 -7.47
CA ILE A 21 6.33 7.61 -8.01
C ILE A 21 6.78 6.34 -7.28
N VAL A 22 6.72 6.35 -5.95
CA VAL A 22 7.10 5.20 -5.12
C VAL A 22 6.15 4.02 -5.33
N GLN A 23 4.84 4.27 -5.41
CA GLN A 23 3.84 3.24 -5.70
C GLN A 23 4.10 2.58 -7.06
N ALA A 24 4.31 3.35 -8.11
CA ALA A 24 4.59 2.83 -9.44
C ALA A 24 5.95 2.09 -9.51
N LEU A 25 6.94 2.55 -8.74
CA LEU A 25 8.25 1.92 -8.65
C LEU A 25 8.18 0.56 -7.95
N THR A 26 7.53 0.47 -6.78
CA THR A 26 7.58 -0.68 -5.89
C THR A 26 6.32 -1.56 -5.92
N GLY A 27 5.19 -0.99 -6.29
CA GLY A 27 3.86 -1.62 -6.27
C GLY A 27 3.12 -1.47 -4.93
N PHE A 28 3.73 -0.87 -3.87
CA PHE A 28 3.08 -0.79 -2.56
C PHE A 28 3.29 0.56 -1.86
N ALA A 29 4.03 0.99 -1.19
CA ALA A 29 4.32 2.10 -0.28
C ALA A 29 3.63 3.47 -0.54
N GLY A 30 2.98 3.67 -1.70
CA GLY A 30 2.36 4.97 -2.04
C GLY A 30 1.27 5.39 -1.06
N VAL A 31 0.40 4.47 -0.69
CA VAL A 31 -0.69 4.74 0.28
C VAL A 31 -0.12 5.18 1.63
N MET A 32 0.91 4.49 2.12
CA MET A 32 1.55 4.81 3.40
C MET A 32 2.16 6.21 3.43
N LEU A 33 2.67 6.68 2.28
CA LEU A 33 3.28 8.00 2.16
C LEU A 33 2.27 9.11 1.92
N SER A 34 1.14 8.83 1.26
CA SER A 34 0.13 9.83 0.91
C SER A 34 -0.93 10.04 2.00
N ILE A 35 -1.28 9.01 2.77
CA ILE A 35 -2.34 9.11 3.78
C ILE A 35 -2.04 10.16 4.84
N PRO A 36 -0.87 10.20 5.54
CA PRO A 36 -0.64 11.15 6.62
C PRO A 36 -0.80 12.61 6.19
N PRO A 37 -0.14 13.10 5.12
CA PRO A 37 -0.34 14.49 4.69
C PRO A 37 -1.78 14.76 4.24
N THR A 38 -2.45 13.80 3.61
CA THR A 38 -3.82 14.00 3.13
C THR A 38 -4.83 14.04 4.30
N ILE A 39 -4.62 13.26 5.37
CA ILE A 39 -5.41 13.34 6.61
C ILE A 39 -5.34 14.75 7.23
N LEU A 40 -4.15 15.33 7.31
CA LEU A 40 -3.96 16.67 7.84
C LEU A 40 -4.68 17.75 7.02
N LEU A 41 -4.89 17.51 5.72
CA LEU A 41 -5.53 18.47 4.81
C LEU A 41 -7.05 18.32 4.74
N TYR A 42 -7.57 17.06 4.73
CA TYR A 42 -8.96 16.76 4.37
C TYR A 42 -9.66 15.83 5.36
N GLY A 43 -8.99 15.42 6.44
CA GLY A 43 -9.52 14.48 7.42
C GLY A 43 -9.37 13.00 7.00
N PRO A 44 -9.57 12.07 7.96
CA PRO A 44 -9.22 10.65 7.77
C PRO A 44 -10.09 9.94 6.73
N ASP A 45 -11.40 10.16 6.72
CA ASP A 45 -12.32 9.44 5.83
C ASP A 45 -12.13 9.85 4.37
N MET A 46 -12.06 11.16 4.10
CA MET A 46 -11.82 11.68 2.76
C MET A 46 -10.44 11.29 2.23
N ALA A 47 -9.41 11.41 3.07
CA ALA A 47 -8.05 10.99 2.72
C ALA A 47 -8.01 9.51 2.32
N LYS A 48 -8.62 8.63 3.13
CA LYS A 48 -8.68 7.20 2.86
C LYS A 48 -9.40 6.91 1.54
N ALA A 49 -10.59 7.48 1.34
CA ALA A 49 -11.40 7.23 0.14
C ALA A 49 -10.68 7.67 -1.15
N VAL A 50 -10.14 8.91 -1.20
CA VAL A 50 -9.47 9.44 -2.39
C VAL A 50 -8.17 8.69 -2.68
N ILE A 51 -7.32 8.48 -1.67
CA ILE A 51 -6.03 7.80 -1.86
C ILE A 51 -6.24 6.32 -2.22
N ASN A 52 -7.28 5.67 -1.71
CA ASN A 52 -7.63 4.30 -2.09
C ASN A 52 -7.93 4.18 -3.59
N VAL A 53 -8.75 5.08 -4.14
CA VAL A 53 -9.07 5.08 -5.58
C VAL A 53 -7.84 5.43 -6.43
N ILE A 54 -7.04 6.43 -6.02
CA ILE A 54 -5.78 6.78 -6.70
C ILE A 54 -4.83 5.57 -6.73
N CYS A 55 -4.66 4.90 -5.60
CA CYS A 55 -3.84 3.68 -5.52
C CYS A 55 -4.39 2.56 -6.41
N TRP A 56 -5.71 2.36 -6.40
CA TRP A 56 -6.35 1.36 -7.24
C TRP A 56 -6.08 1.60 -8.73
N LEU A 57 -6.18 2.84 -9.21
CA LEU A 57 -5.88 3.21 -10.60
C LEU A 57 -4.45 2.80 -10.99
N VAL A 58 -3.46 3.11 -10.15
CA VAL A 58 -2.06 2.72 -10.39
C VAL A 58 -1.90 1.20 -10.38
N CYS A 59 -2.47 0.54 -9.38
CA CYS A 59 -2.33 -0.90 -9.23
C CYS A 59 -3.01 -1.67 -10.38
N ALA A 60 -4.19 -1.25 -10.81
CA ALA A 60 -4.88 -1.81 -11.97
C ALA A 60 -4.06 -1.64 -13.25
N TYR A 61 -3.50 -0.45 -13.48
CA TYR A 61 -2.59 -0.20 -14.60
C TYR A 61 -1.36 -1.11 -14.53
N LEU A 62 -0.70 -1.24 -13.38
CA LEU A 62 0.48 -2.08 -13.20
C LEU A 62 0.16 -3.57 -13.39
N MET A 63 -0.99 -4.03 -12.91
CA MET A 63 -1.49 -5.40 -13.09
C MET A 63 -1.66 -5.72 -14.58
N VAL A 64 -2.33 -4.85 -15.33
CA VAL A 64 -2.56 -5.07 -16.76
C VAL A 64 -1.24 -5.02 -17.55
N LYS A 65 -0.41 -4.02 -17.26
CA LYS A 65 0.88 -3.81 -17.96
C LYS A 65 1.87 -4.95 -17.73
N ASN A 66 1.88 -5.54 -16.53
CA ASN A 66 2.85 -6.57 -16.14
C ASN A 66 2.18 -7.95 -15.98
N ARG A 67 1.08 -8.20 -16.68
CA ARG A 67 0.27 -9.43 -16.55
C ARG A 67 1.05 -10.72 -16.76
N GLU A 68 2.11 -10.68 -17.56
CA GLU A 68 3.00 -11.82 -17.84
C GLU A 68 3.80 -12.29 -16.62
N TYR A 69 4.03 -11.40 -15.64
CA TYR A 69 4.75 -11.69 -14.39
C TYR A 69 3.82 -12.13 -13.25
N ILE A 70 2.51 -12.24 -13.49
CA ILE A 70 1.53 -12.61 -12.45
C ILE A 70 1.51 -14.12 -12.28
N ASN A 71 1.79 -14.59 -11.07
CA ASN A 71 1.57 -15.97 -10.68
C ASN A 71 0.13 -16.13 -10.16
N LYS A 72 -0.77 -16.60 -11.02
CA LYS A 72 -2.21 -16.72 -10.71
C LYS A 72 -2.49 -17.62 -9.50
N LYS A 73 -1.70 -18.68 -9.31
CA LYS A 73 -1.86 -19.63 -8.18
C LYS A 73 -1.53 -18.96 -6.86
N GLU A 74 -0.38 -18.29 -6.80
CA GLU A 74 0.04 -17.55 -5.60
C GLU A 74 -0.86 -16.33 -5.35
N LEU A 75 -1.26 -15.62 -6.41
CA LEU A 75 -2.19 -14.51 -6.30
C LEU A 75 -3.53 -14.94 -5.69
N GLY A 76 -4.11 -16.04 -6.16
CA GLY A 76 -5.36 -16.59 -5.60
C GLY A 76 -5.23 -16.96 -4.12
N ARG A 77 -4.10 -17.56 -3.74
CA ARG A 77 -3.78 -17.91 -2.34
C ARG A 77 -3.67 -16.67 -1.45
N ILE A 78 -2.93 -15.66 -1.91
CA ILE A 78 -2.76 -14.40 -1.17
C ILE A 78 -4.10 -13.71 -0.98
N ILE A 79 -4.87 -13.55 -2.06
CA ILE A 79 -6.18 -12.88 -2.02
C ILE A 79 -7.12 -13.62 -1.06
N LEU A 80 -7.19 -14.94 -1.11
CA LEU A 80 -8.07 -15.73 -0.25
C LEU A 80 -7.78 -15.47 1.23
N PHE A 81 -6.52 -15.63 1.67
CA PHE A 81 -6.17 -15.43 3.08
C PHE A 81 -6.25 -13.97 3.50
N MET A 82 -5.90 -13.03 2.62
CA MET A 82 -6.03 -11.62 2.94
C MET A 82 -7.49 -11.14 2.98
N LEU A 83 -8.40 -11.66 2.17
CA LEU A 83 -9.84 -11.36 2.25
C LEU A 83 -10.44 -11.88 3.56
N ILE A 84 -10.09 -13.09 3.98
CA ILE A 84 -10.52 -13.64 5.28
C ILE A 84 -10.00 -12.74 6.42
N GLY A 85 -8.72 -12.40 6.40
CA GLY A 85 -8.13 -11.48 7.38
C GLY A 85 -8.77 -10.09 7.34
N MET A 86 -9.06 -9.56 6.15
CA MET A 86 -9.67 -8.25 5.95
C MET A 86 -11.09 -8.19 6.52
N ALA A 87 -11.90 -9.22 6.33
CA ALA A 87 -13.23 -9.30 6.95
C ALA A 87 -13.13 -9.25 8.48
N ALA A 88 -12.19 -10.01 9.06
CA ALA A 88 -11.90 -9.95 10.49
C ALA A 88 -11.39 -8.56 10.92
N GLY A 89 -10.53 -7.92 10.12
CA GLY A 89 -9.99 -6.59 10.39
C GLY A 89 -11.05 -5.50 10.38
N ILE A 90 -11.98 -5.51 9.42
CA ILE A 90 -13.11 -4.58 9.37
C ILE A 90 -13.98 -4.73 10.63
N TYR A 91 -14.23 -5.97 11.07
CA TYR A 91 -14.97 -6.23 12.30
C TYR A 91 -14.21 -5.76 13.55
N LEU A 92 -12.91 -6.09 13.66
CA LEU A 92 -12.06 -5.72 14.79
C LEU A 92 -11.88 -4.21 14.94
N TYR A 93 -11.85 -3.45 13.85
CA TYR A 93 -11.75 -2.00 13.87
C TYR A 93 -12.83 -1.33 14.72
N ASN A 94 -14.01 -1.96 14.84
CA ASN A 94 -15.12 -1.44 15.63
C ASN A 94 -15.06 -1.83 17.12
N ILE A 95 -14.18 -2.77 17.52
CA ILE A 95 -14.17 -3.33 18.88
C ILE A 95 -12.84 -3.10 19.61
N VAL A 96 -11.74 -2.98 18.88
CA VAL A 96 -10.39 -2.89 19.48
C VAL A 96 -9.87 -1.48 19.37
N ASP A 97 -9.30 -0.97 20.48
CA ASP A 97 -8.67 0.35 20.47
C ASP A 97 -7.43 0.34 19.56
N ALA A 98 -7.49 1.16 18.51
CA ALA A 98 -6.42 1.36 17.56
C ALA A 98 -5.10 1.81 18.24
N ARG A 99 -5.18 2.46 19.42
CA ARG A 99 -4.00 2.92 20.19
C ARG A 99 -3.09 1.79 20.61
N ILE A 100 -3.60 0.56 20.76
CA ILE A 100 -2.80 -0.61 21.14
C ILE A 100 -2.20 -1.27 19.90
N LEU A 101 -3.00 -1.39 18.83
CA LEU A 101 -2.62 -2.15 17.64
C LEU A 101 -1.64 -1.41 16.73
N VAL A 102 -1.76 -0.08 16.64
CA VAL A 102 -0.93 0.75 15.76
C VAL A 102 0.56 0.68 16.15
N PRO A 103 0.97 0.86 17.42
CA PRO A 103 2.37 0.72 17.82
C PRO A 103 2.93 -0.69 17.61
N VAL A 104 2.15 -1.74 17.91
CA VAL A 104 2.57 -3.14 17.68
C VAL A 104 2.84 -3.37 16.20
N TYR A 105 1.97 -2.86 15.33
CA TYR A 105 2.16 -2.93 13.89
C TYR A 105 3.40 -2.16 13.42
N GLY A 106 3.61 -0.95 13.91
CA GLY A 106 4.81 -0.15 13.61
C GLY A 106 6.10 -0.86 14.00
N LEU A 107 6.17 -1.42 15.22
CA LEU A 107 7.32 -2.19 15.69
C LEU A 107 7.60 -3.42 14.82
N LEU A 108 6.56 -4.13 14.41
CA LEU A 108 6.69 -5.29 13.53
C LEU A 108 7.27 -4.89 12.17
N ILE A 109 6.78 -3.81 11.57
CA ILE A 109 7.30 -3.28 10.28
C ILE A 109 8.78 -2.92 10.40
N VAL A 110 9.13 -2.15 11.44
CA VAL A 110 10.52 -1.73 11.70
C VAL A 110 11.43 -2.94 11.89
N GLY A 111 11.01 -3.92 12.69
CA GLY A 111 11.77 -5.15 12.93
C GLY A 111 12.03 -5.94 11.64
N VAL A 112 11.01 -6.10 10.79
CA VAL A 112 11.15 -6.77 9.48
C VAL A 112 12.05 -5.98 8.54
N ALA A 113 11.88 -4.66 8.46
CA ALA A 113 12.70 -3.80 7.61
C ALA A 113 14.18 -3.86 8.01
N LEU A 114 14.49 -3.71 9.29
CA LEU A 114 15.86 -3.80 9.84
C LEU A 114 16.47 -5.18 9.57
N LYS A 115 15.73 -6.26 9.85
CA LYS A 115 16.20 -7.62 9.56
C LYS A 115 16.64 -7.76 8.10
N ASN A 116 15.83 -7.31 7.15
CA ASN A 116 16.12 -7.49 5.72
C ASN A 116 17.14 -6.48 5.15
N LEU A 117 17.36 -5.33 5.83
CA LEU A 117 18.43 -4.40 5.48
C LEU A 117 19.79 -4.85 6.01
N LEU A 118 19.84 -5.41 7.22
CA LEU A 118 21.07 -5.75 7.92
C LEU A 118 21.54 -7.18 7.67
N LEU A 119 20.60 -8.12 7.50
CA LEU A 119 20.92 -9.52 7.27
C LEU A 119 20.75 -9.85 5.78
N LYS A 120 21.57 -10.77 5.28
CA LYS A 120 21.39 -11.29 3.93
C LYS A 120 19.98 -11.89 3.80
N PRO A 121 19.25 -11.60 2.71
CA PRO A 121 17.92 -12.16 2.50
C PRO A 121 17.99 -13.69 2.60
N SER A 122 17.13 -14.29 3.43
CA SER A 122 17.01 -15.73 3.48
C SER A 122 16.59 -16.26 2.12
N VAL A 123 17.29 -17.28 1.63
CA VAL A 123 17.04 -17.90 0.33
C VAL A 123 15.78 -18.80 0.38
N ALA A 124 15.30 -19.12 1.57
CA ALA A 124 14.18 -20.02 1.77
C ALA A 124 12.83 -19.28 1.64
N SER A 125 11.88 -19.88 0.91
CA SER A 125 10.48 -19.48 0.94
C SER A 125 9.92 -19.68 2.35
N LEU A 126 9.00 -18.81 2.78
CA LEU A 126 8.34 -18.99 4.07
C LEU A 126 7.58 -20.32 4.10
N PRO A 127 7.76 -21.14 5.14
CA PRO A 127 6.98 -22.34 5.28
C PRO A 127 5.49 -22.01 5.43
N VAL A 128 4.63 -22.87 4.96
CA VAL A 128 3.17 -22.63 4.87
C VAL A 128 2.54 -22.22 6.21
N TRP A 129 3.02 -22.83 7.32
CA TRP A 129 2.54 -22.52 8.67
C TRP A 129 2.91 -21.10 9.16
N VAL A 130 3.91 -20.43 8.56
CA VAL A 130 4.25 -19.01 8.78
C VAL A 130 3.55 -18.12 7.76
N ALA A 131 3.47 -18.57 6.51
CA ALA A 131 2.91 -17.81 5.40
C ALA A 131 1.42 -17.47 5.62
N ILE A 132 0.61 -18.44 6.10
CA ILE A 132 -0.82 -18.24 6.35
C ILE A 132 -1.07 -17.19 7.43
N PRO A 133 -0.49 -17.26 8.65
CA PRO A 133 -0.63 -16.21 9.65
C PRO A 133 -0.16 -14.83 9.17
N VAL A 134 0.91 -14.76 8.38
CA VAL A 134 1.40 -13.49 7.82
C VAL A 134 0.37 -12.89 6.86
N LEU A 135 -0.23 -13.69 5.97
CA LEU A 135 -1.25 -13.22 5.02
C LEU A 135 -2.56 -12.85 5.73
N LEU A 136 -3.01 -13.63 6.71
CA LEU A 136 -4.16 -13.28 7.53
C LEU A 136 -3.93 -11.97 8.29
N GLY A 137 -2.77 -11.82 8.93
CA GLY A 137 -2.37 -10.59 9.61
C GLY A 137 -2.28 -9.40 8.66
N ALA A 138 -1.72 -9.58 7.46
CA ALA A 138 -1.71 -8.54 6.42
C ALA A 138 -3.15 -8.12 6.03
N GLY A 139 -4.05 -9.08 5.90
CA GLY A 139 -5.47 -8.84 5.63
C GLY A 139 -6.15 -8.08 6.78
N ILE A 140 -5.96 -8.51 8.03
CA ILE A 140 -6.52 -7.83 9.22
C ILE A 140 -6.09 -6.36 9.23
N ILE A 141 -4.79 -6.09 9.09
CA ILE A 141 -4.27 -4.73 9.10
C ILE A 141 -4.80 -3.93 7.89
N HIS A 142 -4.94 -4.57 6.73
CA HIS A 142 -5.52 -3.90 5.57
C HIS A 142 -6.99 -3.54 5.78
N GLY A 143 -7.79 -4.42 6.37
CA GLY A 143 -9.18 -4.15 6.73
C GLY A 143 -9.34 -3.04 7.76
N MET A 144 -8.42 -2.96 8.73
CA MET A 144 -8.44 -1.93 9.76
C MET A 144 -7.97 -0.56 9.25
N PHE A 145 -6.84 -0.52 8.54
CA PHE A 145 -6.08 0.71 8.28
C PHE A 145 -5.82 0.98 6.79
N ALA A 146 -6.36 0.19 5.87
CA ALA A 146 -6.02 0.21 4.44
C ALA A 146 -4.49 0.11 4.18
N SER A 147 -3.72 -0.50 5.09
CA SER A 147 -2.25 -0.43 5.14
C SER A 147 -1.57 -1.78 5.41
N GLY A 148 -2.13 -2.90 4.95
CA GLY A 148 -1.55 -4.24 5.11
C GLY A 148 -0.25 -4.51 4.34
N GLY A 149 0.29 -3.50 3.65
CA GLY A 149 1.41 -3.64 2.71
C GLY A 149 2.69 -4.20 3.30
N ALA A 150 3.03 -3.82 4.50
CA ALA A 150 4.29 -4.25 5.10
C ALA A 150 4.37 -5.77 5.33
N LEU A 151 3.32 -6.38 5.90
CA LEU A 151 3.27 -7.83 6.06
C LEU A 151 3.16 -8.58 4.73
N LEU A 152 2.38 -8.04 3.79
CA LEU A 152 2.31 -8.59 2.45
C LEU A 152 3.69 -8.60 1.77
N VAL A 153 4.48 -7.53 1.91
CA VAL A 153 5.84 -7.44 1.37
C VAL A 153 6.75 -8.51 1.97
N VAL A 154 6.62 -8.83 3.26
CA VAL A 154 7.37 -9.93 3.89
C VAL A 154 7.12 -11.25 3.18
N TYR A 155 5.86 -11.54 2.91
CA TYR A 155 5.50 -12.75 2.18
C TYR A 155 5.99 -12.72 0.72
N LEU A 156 5.68 -11.65 -0.01
CA LEU A 156 6.02 -11.53 -1.42
C LEU A 156 7.54 -11.52 -1.68
N ALA A 157 8.33 -10.91 -0.79
CA ALA A 157 9.79 -10.94 -0.90
C ALA A 157 10.38 -12.34 -0.70
N SER A 158 9.68 -13.22 0.02
CA SER A 158 10.06 -14.64 0.15
C SER A 158 9.59 -15.49 -1.04
N ALA A 159 8.46 -15.14 -1.64
CA ALA A 159 7.83 -15.87 -2.74
C ALA A 159 8.39 -15.47 -4.11
N PHE A 160 8.72 -14.19 -4.30
CA PHE A 160 9.18 -13.63 -5.57
C PHE A 160 10.52 -12.93 -5.42
N ARG A 161 11.54 -13.43 -6.12
CA ARG A 161 12.90 -12.84 -6.10
C ARG A 161 13.11 -11.79 -7.18
N ASP A 162 12.36 -11.89 -8.27
CA ASP A 162 12.39 -10.94 -9.37
C ASP A 162 11.48 -9.74 -9.07
N LYS A 163 12.03 -8.53 -9.28
CA LYS A 163 11.34 -7.26 -9.01
C LYS A 163 10.06 -7.08 -9.83
N ASN A 164 10.01 -7.62 -11.06
CA ASN A 164 8.84 -7.51 -11.93
C ASN A 164 7.71 -8.40 -11.42
N SER A 165 8.03 -9.66 -11.07
CA SER A 165 7.08 -10.60 -10.46
C SER A 165 6.59 -10.09 -9.11
N PHE A 166 7.49 -9.55 -8.26
CA PHE A 166 7.12 -8.93 -7.00
C PHE A 166 6.11 -7.79 -7.23
N ARG A 167 6.46 -6.81 -8.08
CA ARG A 167 5.62 -5.64 -8.35
C ARG A 167 4.29 -6.00 -8.99
N ALA A 168 4.27 -6.92 -9.96
CA ALA A 168 3.05 -7.35 -10.63
C ALA A 168 2.07 -8.04 -9.66
N ASN A 169 2.56 -8.94 -8.81
CA ASN A 169 1.71 -9.66 -7.88
C ASN A 169 1.20 -8.76 -6.74
N VAL A 170 2.04 -7.87 -6.17
CA VAL A 170 1.58 -6.94 -5.15
C VAL A 170 0.53 -5.96 -5.69
N ALA A 171 0.74 -5.42 -6.90
CA ALA A 171 -0.24 -4.55 -7.54
C ALA A 171 -1.57 -5.28 -7.82
N SER A 172 -1.51 -6.55 -8.22
CA SER A 172 -2.71 -7.36 -8.45
C SER A 172 -3.48 -7.62 -7.16
N VAL A 173 -2.80 -7.86 -6.04
CA VAL A 173 -3.44 -7.99 -4.72
C VAL A 173 -4.18 -6.71 -4.36
N TRP A 174 -3.53 -5.54 -4.50
CA TRP A 174 -4.16 -4.25 -4.20
C TRP A 174 -5.32 -3.93 -5.14
N THR A 175 -5.23 -4.31 -6.40
CA THR A 175 -6.34 -4.12 -7.34
C THR A 175 -7.60 -4.83 -6.85
N VAL A 176 -7.48 -6.03 -6.31
CA VAL A 176 -8.64 -6.78 -5.81
C VAL A 176 -9.10 -6.27 -4.45
N LEU A 177 -8.18 -6.11 -3.49
CA LEU A 177 -8.56 -5.76 -2.11
C LEU A 177 -9.06 -4.31 -2.00
N ASN A 178 -8.47 -3.37 -2.75
CA ASN A 178 -8.94 -1.99 -2.73
C ASN A 178 -10.34 -1.83 -3.34
N LEU A 179 -10.76 -2.69 -4.27
CA LEU A 179 -12.15 -2.71 -4.74
C LEU A 179 -13.15 -2.97 -3.62
N VAL A 180 -12.81 -3.87 -2.69
CA VAL A 180 -13.68 -4.14 -1.52
C VAL A 180 -13.76 -2.91 -0.62
N LEU A 181 -12.63 -2.21 -0.39
CA LEU A 181 -12.63 -0.95 0.37
C LEU A 181 -13.41 0.15 -0.35
N MET A 182 -13.27 0.27 -1.68
CA MET A 182 -14.04 1.23 -2.48
C MET A 182 -15.55 1.01 -2.32
N PHE A 183 -15.98 -0.24 -2.28
CA PHE A 183 -17.38 -0.57 -2.04
C PHE A 183 -17.83 -0.13 -0.64
N THR A 184 -17.03 -0.40 0.39
CA THR A 184 -17.35 0.05 1.76
C THR A 184 -17.34 1.57 1.90
N ASP A 185 -16.48 2.29 1.17
CA ASP A 185 -16.42 3.75 1.17
C ASP A 185 -17.63 4.35 0.43
N TYR A 186 -18.11 3.68 -0.63
CA TYR A 186 -19.36 4.03 -1.32
C TYR A 186 -20.59 3.89 -0.41
N GLU A 187 -20.73 2.78 0.30
CA GLU A 187 -21.81 2.54 1.25
C GLU A 187 -21.85 3.59 2.38
N LYS A 188 -20.69 4.16 2.73
CA LYS A 188 -20.58 5.26 3.70
C LYS A 188 -20.90 6.64 3.12
N GLY A 189 -21.22 6.73 1.84
CA GLY A 189 -21.52 8.01 1.17
C GLY A 189 -20.31 8.95 1.01
N LEU A 190 -19.08 8.41 1.01
CA LEU A 190 -17.87 9.22 0.92
C LEU A 190 -17.62 9.77 -0.49
N TYR A 191 -18.29 9.24 -1.52
CA TYR A 191 -18.14 9.69 -2.91
C TYR A 191 -19.03 10.88 -3.22
N ASN A 192 -18.76 11.99 -2.56
CA ASN A 192 -19.43 13.27 -2.71
C ASN A 192 -18.66 14.20 -3.69
N THR A 193 -19.12 15.45 -3.84
CA THR A 193 -18.52 16.44 -4.75
C THR A 193 -17.05 16.70 -4.41
N GLU A 194 -16.71 16.86 -3.12
CA GLU A 194 -15.31 17.08 -2.67
C GLU A 194 -14.41 15.92 -3.05
N PHE A 195 -14.89 14.69 -2.92
CA PHE A 195 -14.16 13.48 -3.35
C PHE A 195 -13.81 13.54 -4.85
N PHE A 196 -14.80 13.86 -5.72
CA PHE A 196 -14.56 13.90 -7.18
C PHE A 196 -13.66 15.06 -7.58
N GLU A 197 -13.73 16.20 -6.91
CA GLU A 197 -12.82 17.32 -7.11
C GLU A 197 -11.37 16.92 -6.78
N LEU A 198 -11.14 16.32 -5.62
CA LEU A 198 -9.82 15.85 -5.20
C LEU A 198 -9.29 14.75 -6.11
N LEU A 199 -10.14 13.80 -6.50
CA LEU A 199 -9.76 12.75 -7.44
C LEU A 199 -9.34 13.34 -8.78
N GLY A 200 -10.12 14.27 -9.33
CA GLY A 200 -9.81 14.95 -10.60
C GLY A 200 -8.48 15.69 -10.56
N ILE A 201 -8.23 16.44 -9.48
CA ILE A 201 -6.96 17.17 -9.27
C ILE A 201 -5.79 16.18 -9.08
N GLY A 202 -6.02 15.07 -8.36
CA GLY A 202 -5.01 14.05 -8.09
C GLY A 202 -4.59 13.23 -9.31
N VAL A 203 -5.47 13.08 -10.32
CA VAL A 203 -5.15 12.31 -11.54
C VAL A 203 -4.04 12.95 -12.37
N ILE A 204 -3.93 14.28 -12.37
CA ILE A 204 -2.89 14.99 -13.14
C ILE A 204 -1.47 14.60 -12.66
N PRO A 205 -1.10 14.81 -11.38
CA PRO A 205 0.19 14.39 -10.87
C PRO A 205 0.38 12.87 -10.89
N LEU A 206 -0.71 12.09 -10.77
CA LEU A 206 -0.67 10.63 -10.83
C LEU A 206 -0.10 10.11 -12.15
N VAL A 207 -0.59 10.61 -13.28
CA VAL A 207 -0.13 10.16 -14.62
C VAL A 207 1.37 10.39 -14.77
N ILE A 208 1.86 11.58 -14.38
CA ILE A 208 3.29 11.93 -14.45
C ILE A 208 4.10 11.03 -13.49
N ALA A 209 3.60 10.84 -12.28
CA ALA A 209 4.23 9.99 -11.26
C ALA A 209 4.38 8.53 -11.72
N VAL A 210 3.32 7.97 -12.32
CA VAL A 210 3.33 6.59 -12.85
C VAL A 210 4.33 6.45 -13.99
N TYR A 211 4.42 7.43 -14.88
CA TYR A 211 5.43 7.43 -15.94
C TYR A 211 6.86 7.43 -15.37
N LEU A 212 7.15 8.35 -14.46
CA LEU A 212 8.46 8.45 -13.81
C LEU A 212 8.79 7.20 -12.98
N GLY A 213 7.86 6.70 -12.18
CA GLY A 213 8.06 5.51 -11.37
C GLY A 213 8.35 4.26 -12.21
N ASN A 214 7.66 4.08 -13.34
CA ASN A 214 7.95 3.01 -14.29
C ASN A 214 9.33 3.16 -14.93
N LYS A 215 9.73 4.38 -15.30
CA LYS A 215 11.06 4.66 -15.86
C LYS A 215 12.16 4.33 -14.86
N ILE A 216 12.01 4.76 -13.61
CA ILE A 216 12.96 4.45 -12.54
C ILE A 216 13.01 2.93 -12.29
N HIS A 217 11.85 2.26 -12.24
CA HIS A 217 11.80 0.78 -12.07
C HIS A 217 12.60 0.04 -13.14
N SER A 218 12.53 0.48 -14.39
CA SER A 218 13.29 -0.14 -15.49
C SER A 218 14.82 0.08 -15.38
N MET A 219 15.22 1.20 -14.76
CA MET A 219 16.64 1.59 -14.64
C MET A 219 17.36 0.95 -13.45
N ILE A 220 16.64 0.66 -12.36
CA ILE A 220 17.25 0.10 -11.14
C ILE A 220 17.43 -1.41 -11.24
N ASN A 221 18.51 -1.90 -10.63
CA ASN A 221 18.75 -3.34 -10.50
C ASN A 221 17.99 -3.93 -9.29
N GLN A 222 17.98 -5.27 -9.18
CA GLN A 222 17.30 -5.99 -8.11
C GLN A 222 17.80 -5.59 -6.71
N GLN A 223 19.10 -5.39 -6.54
CA GLN A 223 19.67 -5.03 -5.25
C GLN A 223 19.19 -3.65 -4.79
N MET A 224 19.18 -2.67 -5.70
CA MET A 224 18.67 -1.33 -5.41
C MET A 224 17.18 -1.34 -5.14
N PHE A 225 16.41 -2.12 -5.90
CA PHE A 225 14.97 -2.32 -5.64
C PHE A 225 14.73 -2.85 -4.22
N ASN A 226 15.45 -3.88 -3.79
CA ASN A 226 15.30 -4.44 -2.45
C ASN A 226 15.66 -3.43 -1.36
N ARG A 227 16.77 -2.68 -1.52
CA ARG A 227 17.17 -1.63 -0.56
C ARG A 227 16.12 -0.53 -0.45
N LEU A 228 15.57 -0.07 -1.58
CA LEU A 228 14.49 0.93 -1.58
C LEU A 228 13.24 0.38 -0.90
N THR A 229 12.82 -0.86 -1.22
CA THR A 229 11.66 -1.51 -0.62
C THR A 229 11.76 -1.56 0.91
N TYR A 230 12.87 -2.05 1.45
CA TYR A 230 13.04 -2.15 2.90
C TYR A 230 13.33 -0.80 3.57
N GLY A 231 14.00 0.13 2.89
CA GLY A 231 14.17 1.51 3.36
C GLY A 231 12.84 2.23 3.51
N LEU A 232 11.93 2.08 2.55
CA LEU A 232 10.58 2.63 2.60
C LEU A 232 9.73 1.98 3.70
N LEU A 233 9.86 0.66 3.89
CA LEU A 233 9.21 -0.03 5.02
C LEU A 233 9.70 0.50 6.36
N LEU A 234 11.01 0.70 6.51
CA LEU A 234 11.58 1.26 7.74
C LEU A 234 11.04 2.66 8.00
N ALA A 235 11.04 3.54 7.00
CA ALA A 235 10.48 4.88 7.11
C ALA A 235 8.98 4.83 7.49
N ALA A 236 8.18 4.02 6.79
CA ALA A 236 6.75 3.87 7.06
C ALA A 236 6.48 3.33 8.47
N GLY A 237 7.20 2.31 8.91
CA GLY A 237 7.08 1.76 10.26
C GLY A 237 7.45 2.76 11.35
N SER A 238 8.52 3.55 11.12
CA SER A 238 8.92 4.62 12.05
C SER A 238 7.88 5.74 12.14
N MET A 239 7.24 6.13 11.01
CA MET A 239 6.17 7.15 11.00
C MET A 239 4.92 6.69 11.76
N ILE A 240 4.65 5.40 11.83
CA ILE A 240 3.51 4.83 12.58
C ILE A 240 3.78 4.89 14.10
N LEU A 241 5.03 4.87 14.52
CA LEU A 241 5.43 4.87 15.93
C LEU A 241 5.52 6.28 16.56
N VAL A 242 5.52 7.34 15.76
CA VAL A 242 5.56 8.76 16.15
C VAL A 242 4.16 9.37 16.08
#